data_12f2c3def9af6037da7c8442a181b789
#
_entry.id   12f2c3def9af6037da7c8442a181b789
#
_cell.length_a   1.000
_cell.length_b   1.000
_cell.length_c   1.000
_cell.angle_alpha   90.00
_cell.angle_beta   90.00
_cell.angle_gamma   90.00
#
_symmetry.space_group_name_H-M   'P 1'
#
loop_
_entity.id
_entity.type
_entity.pdbx_description
1 polymer ?
#
loop_
_entity_poly.entity_id
_entity_poly.type
_entity_poly.pdbx_seq_one_letter_code
_entity_poly.pdbx_strand_id
1 'polypeptide(L)'
;FPTRRSSDLMELAARVLNEAVYPNPKRILEPEQVVATVAEHFSLTVEQLRGPKRDREIVTPRQIAAYLSREETDASLVRIGAALGGRDHSTIIHACTKIEREMSYDGELRREVALLREALLRLGQGVAARP
;
A
#
# COMPACT_ATOMS: atom_id res chain seq x y z
N PHE A 1 4.68 22.39 -5.02
CA PHE A 1 4.28 22.11 -5.59
C PHE A 1 4.17 22.15 -5.72
N PRO A 2 4.23 22.32 -5.08
CA PRO A 2 3.94 21.98 -5.59
C PRO A 2 3.90 21.93 -6.47
N THR A 3 4.30 22.27 -6.45
CA THR A 3 4.15 22.07 -7.51
C THR A 3 3.48 21.08 -8.21
N ARG A 4 3.21 20.28 -7.70
CA ARG A 4 2.42 19.26 -8.17
C ARG A 4 1.17 19.67 -8.87
N ARG A 5 0.55 20.70 -8.40
CA ARG A 5 -0.73 21.11 -8.94
C ARG A 5 -0.69 21.82 -10.26
N SER A 6 0.34 22.58 -10.51
CA SER A 6 0.35 23.35 -11.73
C SER A 6 0.53 22.46 -12.96
N SER A 7 1.19 21.33 -12.80
CA SER A 7 1.36 20.43 -13.93
C SER A 7 0.26 19.40 -14.03
N ASP A 8 -0.63 19.39 -13.06
CA ASP A 8 -1.65 18.35 -12.96
C ASP A 8 -2.64 18.37 -14.12
N LEU A 9 -2.90 19.54 -14.69
CA LEU A 9 -3.87 19.61 -15.76
C LEU A 9 -3.45 18.79 -16.97
N MET A 10 -2.21 18.94 -17.40
CA MET A 10 -1.73 18.18 -18.53
C MET A 10 -1.53 16.72 -18.17
N GLU A 11 -1.00 16.49 -16.98
CA GLU A 11 -0.85 15.14 -16.51
C GLU A 11 -2.19 14.43 -16.38
N LEU A 12 -3.18 15.15 -15.93
CA LEU A 12 -4.49 14.58 -15.78
C LEU A 12 -5.09 14.19 -17.12
N ALA A 13 -4.93 15.05 -18.11
CA ALA A 13 -5.43 14.75 -19.44
C ALA A 13 -4.73 13.52 -20.02
N ALA A 14 -3.43 13.45 -19.88
CA ALA A 14 -2.68 12.32 -20.37
C ALA A 14 -3.07 11.05 -19.65
N ARG A 15 -3.30 11.15 -18.36
CA ARG A 15 -3.68 10.02 -17.55
C ARG A 15 -5.07 9.50 -17.92
N VAL A 16 -5.99 10.42 -18.18
CA VAL A 16 -7.33 10.03 -18.57
C VAL A 16 -7.29 9.27 -19.90
N LEU A 17 -6.51 9.76 -20.84
CA LEU A 17 -6.36 9.07 -22.11
C LEU A 17 -5.75 7.69 -21.93
N ASN A 18 -4.74 7.60 -21.09
CA ASN A 18 -4.10 6.32 -20.83
C ASN A 18 -5.05 5.34 -20.18
N GLU A 19 -5.84 5.82 -19.24
CA GLU A 19 -6.79 4.95 -18.57
C GLU A 19 -7.89 4.48 -19.49
N ALA A 20 -8.24 5.29 -20.46
CA ALA A 20 -9.25 4.89 -21.43
C ALA A 20 -8.72 3.81 -22.37
N VAL A 21 -7.42 3.82 -22.63
CA VAL A 21 -6.80 2.88 -23.57
C VAL A 21 -6.09 1.75 -22.84
N TYR A 22 -5.40 2.07 -21.76
CA TYR A 22 -4.59 1.11 -21.03
C TYR A 22 -4.98 1.07 -19.57
N PRO A 23 -5.36 -0.10 -19.06
CA PRO A 23 -5.68 -0.21 -17.63
C PRO A 23 -4.48 0.17 -16.77
N ASN A 24 -4.74 0.83 -15.67
CA ASN A 24 -3.69 1.17 -14.74
C ASN A 24 -3.21 -0.09 -14.01
N PRO A 25 -1.93 -0.46 -14.14
CA PRO A 25 -1.43 -1.69 -13.51
C PRO A 25 -1.65 -1.73 -12.00
N LYS A 26 -1.71 -0.59 -11.35
CA LYS A 26 -1.95 -0.57 -9.90
C LYS A 26 -3.27 -1.19 -9.52
N ARG A 27 -4.25 -1.12 -10.41
CA ARG A 27 -5.57 -1.64 -10.10
C ARG A 27 -5.61 -3.15 -10.07
N ILE A 28 -4.53 -3.79 -10.52
CA ILE A 28 -4.45 -5.24 -10.47
C ILE A 28 -4.14 -5.71 -9.07
N LEU A 29 -3.46 -4.87 -8.27
CA LEU A 29 -3.10 -5.25 -6.91
C LEU A 29 -4.28 -5.08 -5.97
N GLU A 30 -4.44 -6.05 -5.11
CA GLU A 30 -5.47 -6.03 -4.08
C GLU A 30 -4.81 -5.91 -2.72
N PRO A 31 -5.52 -5.37 -1.73
CA PRO A 31 -4.96 -5.28 -0.39
C PRO A 31 -4.48 -6.60 0.17
N GLU A 32 -5.15 -7.69 -0.17
CA GLU A 32 -4.70 -9.00 0.28
C GLU A 32 -3.31 -9.35 -0.22
N GLN A 33 -2.99 -8.94 -1.43
CA GLN A 33 -1.66 -9.16 -1.97
C GLN A 33 -0.62 -8.33 -1.24
N VAL A 34 -0.98 -7.11 -0.88
CA VAL A 34 -0.08 -6.25 -0.11
C VAL A 34 0.17 -6.87 1.26
N VAL A 35 -0.90 -7.32 1.92
CA VAL A 35 -0.77 -7.94 3.23
C VAL A 35 0.13 -9.18 3.15
N ALA A 36 -0.07 -10.01 2.14
CA ALA A 36 0.74 -11.22 1.97
C ALA A 36 2.21 -10.88 1.74
N THR A 37 2.47 -9.87 0.93
CA THR A 37 3.85 -9.46 0.64
C THR A 37 4.54 -8.93 1.89
N VAL A 38 3.82 -8.12 2.67
CA VAL A 38 4.38 -7.58 3.90
C VAL A 38 4.64 -8.70 4.90
N ALA A 39 3.71 -9.63 5.02
CA ALA A 39 3.88 -10.76 5.93
C ALA A 39 5.13 -11.56 5.55
N GLU A 40 5.29 -11.83 4.28
CA GLU A 40 6.45 -12.58 3.83
C GLU A 40 7.75 -11.84 4.11
N HIS A 41 7.75 -10.56 3.87
CA HIS A 41 8.94 -9.74 4.08
C HIS A 41 9.41 -9.77 5.53
N PHE A 42 8.45 -9.77 6.46
CA PHE A 42 8.77 -9.75 7.89
C PHE A 42 8.73 -11.13 8.53
N SER A 43 8.60 -12.17 7.71
CA SER A 43 8.54 -13.55 8.20
C SER A 43 7.37 -13.79 9.15
N LEU A 44 6.24 -13.20 8.81
CA LEU A 44 5.01 -13.35 9.57
C LEU A 44 3.99 -14.07 8.72
N THR A 45 2.91 -14.53 9.37
CA THR A 45 1.79 -15.09 8.63
C THR A 45 0.74 -14.01 8.40
N VAL A 46 -0.09 -14.23 7.40
CA VAL A 46 -1.19 -13.33 7.13
C VAL A 46 -2.12 -13.27 8.33
N GLU A 47 -2.34 -14.42 8.98
CA GLU A 47 -3.18 -14.48 10.17
C GLU A 47 -2.65 -13.59 11.30
N GLN A 48 -1.33 -13.52 11.45
CA GLN A 48 -0.75 -12.68 12.48
C GLN A 48 -1.04 -11.22 12.20
N LEU A 49 -0.93 -10.81 10.95
CA LEU A 49 -1.22 -9.42 10.59
C LEU A 49 -2.71 -9.10 10.74
N ARG A 50 -3.56 -10.06 10.46
CA ARG A 50 -5.01 -9.86 10.56
C ARG A 50 -5.55 -10.05 11.97
N GLY A 51 -4.76 -10.63 12.84
CA GLY A 51 -5.21 -10.96 14.18
C GLY A 51 -5.15 -9.81 15.15
N PRO A 52 -5.54 -10.06 16.41
CA PRO A 52 -5.62 -9.01 17.41
C PRO A 52 -4.34 -8.70 18.15
N LYS A 53 -3.26 -9.40 17.88
CA LYS A 53 -2.02 -9.22 18.63
C LYS A 53 -1.47 -7.82 18.46
N ARG A 54 -0.93 -7.29 19.53
CA ARG A 54 -0.41 -5.93 19.58
C ARG A 54 1.10 -5.87 19.78
N ASP A 55 1.79 -6.99 19.59
CA ASP A 55 3.23 -7.00 19.67
C ASP A 55 3.81 -6.08 18.61
N ARG A 56 4.82 -5.33 18.99
CA ARG A 56 5.43 -4.38 18.07
C ARG A 56 5.88 -5.04 16.77
N GLU A 57 6.38 -6.27 16.90
CA GLU A 57 6.85 -7.02 15.74
C GLU A 57 5.74 -7.31 14.75
N ILE A 58 4.50 -7.20 15.18
CA ILE A 58 3.34 -7.45 14.33
C ILE A 58 2.64 -6.14 13.99
N VAL A 59 2.58 -5.23 14.95
CA VAL A 59 1.86 -3.98 14.75
C VAL A 59 2.51 -3.11 13.68
N THR A 60 3.83 -2.97 13.71
CA THR A 60 4.51 -2.14 12.72
C THR A 60 4.34 -2.70 11.31
N PRO A 61 4.57 -3.99 11.06
CA PRO A 61 4.27 -4.52 9.74
C PRO A 61 2.81 -4.36 9.33
N ARG A 62 1.88 -4.50 10.28
CA ARG A 62 0.47 -4.30 9.98
C ARG A 62 0.20 -2.88 9.52
N GLN A 63 0.81 -1.92 10.19
CA GLN A 63 0.63 -0.51 9.82
C GLN A 63 1.28 -0.22 8.47
N ILE A 64 2.41 -0.84 8.18
CA ILE A 64 3.04 -0.71 6.88
C ILE A 64 2.13 -1.30 5.80
N ALA A 65 1.51 -2.42 6.09
CA ALA A 65 0.58 -3.04 5.13
C ALA A 65 -0.59 -2.11 4.84
N ALA A 66 -1.13 -1.46 5.87
CA ALA A 66 -2.22 -0.51 5.68
C ALA A 66 -1.77 0.66 4.81
N TYR A 67 -0.61 1.20 5.11
CA TYR A 67 -0.07 2.33 4.36
C TYR A 67 0.15 1.96 2.89
N LEU A 68 0.78 0.83 2.63
CA LEU A 68 1.06 0.41 1.27
C LEU A 68 -0.20 0.04 0.51
N SER A 69 -1.17 -0.54 1.20
CA SER A 69 -2.45 -0.84 0.56
C SER A 69 -3.11 0.44 0.06
N ARG A 70 -3.01 1.50 0.87
CA ARG A 70 -3.58 2.78 0.47
C ARG A 70 -2.82 3.40 -0.69
N GLU A 71 -1.49 3.30 -0.67
CA GLU A 71 -0.66 3.95 -1.67
C GLU A 71 -0.57 3.19 -2.99
N GLU A 72 -0.62 1.88 -2.93
CA GLU A 72 -0.34 1.07 -4.11
C GLU A 72 -1.55 0.36 -4.69
N THR A 73 -2.73 0.52 -4.10
CA THR A 73 -3.95 -0.04 -4.65
C THR A 73 -5.03 1.04 -4.73
N ASP A 74 -6.11 0.71 -5.41
CA ASP A 74 -7.26 1.61 -5.51
C ASP A 74 -8.32 1.30 -4.46
N ALA A 75 -8.00 0.46 -3.50
CA ALA A 75 -8.98 0.02 -2.52
C ALA A 75 -9.37 1.14 -1.56
N SER A 76 -10.61 1.12 -1.13
CA SER A 76 -11.09 2.06 -0.14
C SER A 76 -10.54 1.71 1.23
N LEU A 77 -10.62 2.66 2.15
CA LEU A 77 -10.17 2.42 3.52
C LEU A 77 -10.94 1.27 4.16
N VAL A 78 -12.22 1.17 3.86
CA VAL A 78 -13.05 0.07 4.38
C VAL A 78 -12.53 -1.27 3.83
N ARG A 79 -12.22 -1.31 2.56
CA ARG A 79 -11.71 -2.52 1.92
C ARG A 79 -10.37 -2.93 2.51
N ILE A 80 -9.51 -1.95 2.77
CA ILE A 80 -8.21 -2.22 3.37
C ILE A 80 -8.40 -2.76 4.79
N GLY A 81 -9.33 -2.17 5.53
CA GLY A 81 -9.63 -2.66 6.88
C GLY A 81 -10.10 -4.09 6.87
N ALA A 82 -10.92 -4.46 5.88
CA ALA A 82 -11.40 -5.82 5.75
C ALA A 82 -10.24 -6.79 5.48
N ALA A 83 -9.30 -6.37 4.66
CA ALA A 83 -8.13 -7.21 4.35
C ALA A 83 -7.25 -7.39 5.59
N LEU A 84 -7.31 -6.47 6.52
CA LEU A 84 -6.52 -6.54 7.76
C LEU A 84 -7.36 -7.03 8.93
N GLY A 85 -8.29 -7.92 8.68
CA GLY A 85 -9.01 -8.59 9.74
C GLY A 85 -10.25 -7.87 10.25
N GLY A 86 -10.78 -6.94 9.47
CA GLY A 86 -12.01 -6.25 9.86
C GLY A 86 -11.79 -5.01 10.69
N ARG A 87 -10.65 -4.35 10.52
CA ARG A 87 -10.39 -3.10 11.22
C ARG A 87 -11.15 -1.97 10.55
N ASP A 88 -11.58 -1.00 11.36
CA ASP A 88 -12.38 0.09 10.81
C ASP A 88 -11.49 1.11 10.11
N HIS A 89 -12.12 2.00 9.34
CA HIS A 89 -11.38 2.95 8.52
C HIS A 89 -10.58 3.94 9.35
N SER A 90 -11.04 4.27 10.55
CA SER A 90 -10.29 5.18 11.42
C SER A 90 -8.94 4.58 11.81
N THR A 91 -8.94 3.29 12.13
CA THR A 91 -7.72 2.59 12.48
C THR A 91 -6.75 2.60 11.29
N ILE A 92 -7.27 2.40 10.08
CA ILE A 92 -6.43 2.42 8.88
C ILE A 92 -5.84 3.81 8.66
N ILE A 93 -6.64 4.85 8.82
CA ILE A 93 -6.15 6.22 8.67
C ILE A 93 -5.04 6.49 9.67
N HIS A 94 -5.24 6.10 10.92
CA HIS A 94 -4.22 6.30 11.95
C HIS A 94 -2.93 5.58 11.62
N ALA A 95 -3.04 4.35 11.13
CA ALA A 95 -1.87 3.57 10.76
C ALA A 95 -1.11 4.25 9.62
N CYS A 96 -1.82 4.70 8.60
CA CYS A 96 -1.20 5.36 7.47
C CYS A 96 -0.51 6.66 7.89
N THR A 97 -1.18 7.45 8.72
CA THR A 97 -0.63 8.70 9.20
C THR A 97 0.63 8.47 10.03
N LYS A 98 0.59 7.45 10.88
CA LYS A 98 1.72 7.14 11.73
C LYS A 98 2.94 6.74 10.90
N ILE A 99 2.76 5.85 9.93
CA ILE A 99 3.87 5.41 9.09
C ILE A 99 4.42 6.59 8.29
N GLU A 100 3.54 7.40 7.73
CA GLU A 100 3.95 8.57 6.97
C GLU A 100 4.81 9.51 7.82
N ARG A 101 4.36 9.76 9.05
CA ARG A 101 5.08 10.63 9.95
C ARG A 101 6.43 10.03 10.35
N GLU A 102 6.45 8.75 10.66
CA GLU A 102 7.68 8.12 11.10
C GLU A 102 8.70 8.01 9.98
N MET A 103 8.24 7.89 8.75
CA MET A 103 9.16 7.85 7.63
C MET A 103 9.92 9.15 7.45
N SER A 104 9.41 10.23 7.99
CA SER A 104 10.09 11.51 7.86
C SER A 104 11.38 11.58 8.68
N TYR A 105 11.52 10.73 9.69
CA TYR A 105 12.72 10.75 10.53
C TYR A 105 13.36 9.39 10.72
N ASP A 106 12.74 8.31 10.26
CA ASP A 106 13.27 6.97 10.43
C ASP A 106 13.71 6.43 9.08
N GLY A 107 15.02 6.48 8.83
CA GLY A 107 15.57 6.04 7.55
C GLY A 107 15.46 4.54 7.34
N GLU A 108 15.49 3.77 8.42
CA GLU A 108 15.32 2.33 8.30
C GLU A 108 13.92 1.98 7.86
N LEU A 109 12.94 2.65 8.43
CA LEU A 109 11.55 2.45 8.03
C LEU A 109 11.36 2.82 6.56
N ARG A 110 11.94 3.93 6.14
CA ARG A 110 11.87 4.32 4.73
C ARG A 110 12.44 3.25 3.82
N ARG A 111 13.54 2.64 4.25
CA ARG A 111 14.16 1.59 3.45
C ARG A 111 13.27 0.36 3.35
N GLU A 112 12.67 -0.02 4.46
CA GLU A 112 11.77 -1.17 4.47
C GLU A 112 10.58 -0.93 3.56
N VAL A 113 9.99 0.25 3.66
CA VAL A 113 8.85 0.59 2.82
C VAL A 113 9.24 0.62 1.35
N ALA A 114 10.41 1.15 1.05
CA ALA A 114 10.88 1.22 -0.33
C ALA A 114 11.09 -0.18 -0.92
N LEU A 115 11.66 -1.09 -0.14
CA LEU A 115 11.86 -2.46 -0.60
C LEU A 115 10.52 -3.15 -0.85
N LEU A 116 9.57 -2.93 0.03
CA LEU A 116 8.26 -3.52 -0.13
C LEU A 116 7.53 -2.95 -1.34
N ARG A 117 7.65 -1.64 -1.52
CA ARG A 117 7.03 -0.99 -2.68
C ARG A 117 7.60 -1.54 -3.98
N GLU A 118 8.90 -1.76 -4.00
CA GLU A 118 9.54 -2.34 -5.17
C GLU A 118 9.05 -3.75 -5.44
N ALA A 119 8.90 -4.55 -4.38
CA ALA A 119 8.38 -5.91 -4.53
C ALA A 119 6.96 -5.89 -5.06
N LEU A 120 6.15 -4.95 -4.58
CA LEU A 120 4.77 -4.83 -5.04
C LEU A 120 4.70 -4.40 -6.50
N LEU A 121 5.59 -3.51 -6.91
CA LEU A 121 5.65 -3.09 -8.30
C LEU A 121 5.98 -4.27 -9.21
N ARG A 122 6.92 -5.10 -8.79
CA ARG A 122 7.28 -6.27 -9.58
C ARG A 122 6.12 -7.25 -9.66
N LEU A 123 5.40 -7.41 -8.56
CA LEU A 123 4.24 -8.29 -8.52
C LEU A 123 3.17 -7.80 -9.48
N GLY A 124 2.88 -6.50 -9.44
CA GLY A 124 1.88 -5.93 -10.32
C GLY A 124 2.27 -6.04 -11.78
N GLN A 125 3.54 -5.78 -12.08
CA GLN A 125 4.03 -5.89 -13.44
C GLN A 125 4.03 -7.33 -13.93
N GLY A 126 4.36 -8.25 -13.03
CA GLY A 126 4.31 -9.66 -13.38
C GLY A 126 2.92 -10.12 -13.76
N VAL A 127 1.93 -9.68 -12.98
CA VAL A 127 0.54 -9.99 -13.28
C VAL A 127 0.12 -9.34 -14.60
N ALA A 128 0.49 -8.08 -14.79
CA ALA A 128 0.13 -7.35 -15.99
C ALA A 128 0.81 -7.91 -17.23
N ALA A 129 2.00 -8.46 -17.08
CA ALA A 129 2.75 -8.99 -18.20
C ALA A 129 2.22 -10.34 -18.68
N ARG A 130 1.44 -10.99 -17.87
CA ARG A 130 0.92 -12.31 -18.25
C ARG A 130 -0.38 -12.17 -19.00
N PRO A 131 -0.45 -12.74 -20.17
CA PRO A 131 -1.68 -12.67 -20.97
C PRO A 131 -2.80 -13.47 -20.37
#